data_2788bd2d0a248a334ad908fc62b22e8e
#
_entry.id   2788bd2d0a248a334ad908fc62b22e8e
#
_cell.length_a   1.000
_cell.length_b   1.000
_cell.length_c   1.000
_cell.angle_alpha   90.00
_cell.angle_beta   90.00
_cell.angle_gamma   90.00
#
_symmetry.space_group_name_H-M   'P 1'
#
loop_
_entity.id
_entity.type
_entity.pdbx_description
1 polymer ?
#
loop_
_entity_poly.entity_id
_entity_poly.type
_entity_poly.pdbx_seq_one_letter_code
_entity_poly.pdbx_strand_id
1 'polypeptide(L)'
;TDIKQLQDSSNPYDPFALHKAALIACGVIPYREKRSVEEITEQLGGGLYLSTRVINIPRGSGLGTSSILAGACVKALYQITGRKLEDEELYNRVLCMEQIMSTGGGWQDQVGGLAPGIKMVTSHAAVRQQITCTPCVISEKTKKELDERFCLIYSGQRRLARNLLRDVVGRYVGGNIDAVEVLYEIQRSAVLMRFELEKGDVDAFARLLNEHWELSKRLDSGCTNVCIDMIFKAVEDLI
;
A
#
# COMPACT_ATOMS: atom_id res chain seq x y z
N THR A 1 -3.05 -4.17 31.05
CA THR A 1 -2.91 -3.22 29.91
C THR A 1 -3.95 -2.14 30.09
N ASP A 2 -3.56 -0.88 30.09
CA ASP A 2 -4.45 0.27 30.18
C ASP A 2 -5.06 0.55 28.80
N ILE A 3 -6.36 0.91 28.77
CA ILE A 3 -7.07 1.27 27.53
C ILE A 3 -6.36 2.43 26.79
N LYS A 4 -5.78 3.38 27.51
CA LYS A 4 -5.02 4.49 26.93
C LYS A 4 -3.77 4.01 26.17
N GLN A 5 -3.08 2.97 26.66
CA GLN A 5 -1.95 2.39 25.97
C GLN A 5 -2.37 1.69 24.67
N LEU A 6 -3.57 1.10 24.64
CA LEU A 6 -4.12 0.48 23.43
C LEU A 6 -4.59 1.53 22.42
N GLN A 7 -5.01 2.70 22.88
CA GLN A 7 -5.42 3.82 22.01
C GLN A 7 -4.23 4.62 21.45
N ASP A 8 -3.05 4.52 22.07
CA ASP A 8 -1.82 5.15 21.57
C ASP A 8 -1.19 4.31 20.46
N SER A 9 -1.59 4.58 19.25
CA SER A 9 -1.12 3.91 18.02
C SER A 9 -0.31 4.82 17.10
N SER A 10 -0.11 6.09 17.48
CA SER A 10 0.59 7.09 16.68
C SER A 10 2.12 7.08 16.84
N ASN A 11 2.64 6.37 17.84
CA ASN A 11 4.08 6.26 18.08
C ASN A 11 4.73 5.33 17.02
N PRO A 12 5.56 5.84 16.12
CA PRO A 12 6.18 5.03 15.05
C PRO A 12 7.23 4.03 15.57
N TYR A 13 7.67 4.18 16.81
CA TYR A 13 8.62 3.27 17.46
C TYR A 13 7.94 2.17 18.28
N ASP A 14 6.61 2.22 18.42
CA ASP A 14 5.88 1.15 19.10
C ASP A 14 5.81 -0.09 18.22
N PRO A 15 6.39 -1.22 18.62
CA PRO A 15 6.33 -2.47 17.85
C PRO A 15 4.92 -3.02 17.70
N PHE A 16 3.97 -2.53 18.49
CA PHE A 16 2.56 -2.93 18.47
C PHE A 16 1.64 -1.90 17.81
N ALA A 17 2.16 -0.81 17.23
CA ALA A 17 1.36 0.23 16.58
C ALA A 17 0.37 -0.34 15.57
N LEU A 18 0.80 -1.28 14.72
CA LEU A 18 -0.04 -1.94 13.72
C LEU A 18 -1.23 -2.68 14.37
N HIS A 19 -0.99 -3.43 15.44
CA HIS A 19 -2.02 -4.21 16.13
C HIS A 19 -3.02 -3.29 16.84
N LYS A 20 -2.53 -2.23 17.48
CA LYS A 20 -3.38 -1.20 18.11
C LYS A 20 -4.23 -0.48 17.09
N ALA A 21 -3.64 -0.05 15.96
CA ALA A 21 -4.38 0.56 14.86
C ALA A 21 -5.46 -0.37 14.30
N ALA A 22 -5.19 -1.69 14.20
CA ALA A 22 -6.17 -2.68 13.76
C ALA A 22 -7.36 -2.78 14.73
N LEU A 23 -7.10 -2.84 16.05
CA LEU A 23 -8.17 -2.87 17.06
C LEU A 23 -9.06 -1.63 16.97
N ILE A 24 -8.46 -0.45 16.76
CA ILE A 24 -9.19 0.82 16.63
C ILE A 24 -9.96 0.86 15.32
N ALA A 25 -9.32 0.61 14.19
CA ALA A 25 -9.94 0.66 12.86
C ALA A 25 -11.07 -0.35 12.70
N CYS A 26 -10.97 -1.52 13.34
CA CYS A 26 -12.02 -2.53 13.35
C CYS A 26 -13.10 -2.27 14.41
N GLY A 27 -12.99 -1.22 15.23
CA GLY A 27 -13.98 -0.87 16.26
C GLY A 27 -14.02 -1.87 17.41
N VAL A 28 -12.98 -2.67 17.61
CA VAL A 28 -12.84 -3.52 18.82
C VAL A 28 -12.56 -2.63 20.03
N ILE A 29 -11.73 -1.62 19.82
CA ILE A 29 -11.45 -0.56 20.78
C ILE A 29 -11.76 0.77 20.10
N PRO A 30 -12.92 1.40 20.35
CA PRO A 30 -13.24 2.71 19.78
C PRO A 30 -12.20 3.77 20.16
N TYR A 31 -11.94 4.71 19.25
CA TYR A 31 -10.88 5.74 19.40
C TYR A 31 -10.98 6.56 20.69
N ARG A 32 -12.20 6.77 21.20
CA ARG A 32 -12.48 7.50 22.45
C ARG A 32 -13.15 6.62 23.49
N GLU A 33 -12.72 5.37 23.55
CA GLU A 33 -13.25 4.40 24.50
C GLU A 33 -12.95 4.82 25.94
N LYS A 34 -13.96 4.68 26.80
CA LYS A 34 -13.86 4.98 28.24
C LYS A 34 -13.99 3.74 29.10
N ARG A 35 -14.49 2.63 28.53
CA ARG A 35 -14.59 1.35 29.22
C ARG A 35 -13.22 0.80 29.56
N SER A 36 -13.14 0.00 30.59
CA SER A 36 -11.92 -0.72 30.93
C SER A 36 -11.62 -1.85 29.93
N VAL A 37 -10.41 -2.38 29.95
CA VAL A 37 -10.06 -3.54 29.12
C VAL A 37 -10.87 -4.77 29.52
N GLU A 38 -11.18 -4.90 30.80
CA GLU A 38 -11.99 -5.98 31.36
C GLU A 38 -13.42 -5.94 30.80
N GLU A 39 -14.06 -4.79 30.79
CA GLU A 39 -15.41 -4.60 30.23
C GLU A 39 -15.45 -4.93 28.73
N ILE A 40 -14.40 -4.58 27.98
CA ILE A 40 -14.30 -4.89 26.54
C ILE A 40 -14.10 -6.40 26.34
N THR A 41 -13.24 -7.06 27.16
CA THR A 41 -13.01 -8.50 27.03
C THR A 41 -14.23 -9.32 27.45
N GLU A 42 -15.01 -8.87 28.42
CA GLU A 42 -16.30 -9.47 28.78
C GLU A 42 -17.29 -9.39 27.60
N GLN A 43 -17.41 -8.22 26.97
CA GLN A 43 -18.27 -8.04 25.80
C GLN A 43 -17.85 -8.91 24.61
N LEU A 44 -16.56 -9.15 24.43
CA LEU A 44 -16.01 -10.01 23.39
C LEU A 44 -16.15 -11.51 23.71
N GLY A 45 -16.52 -11.86 24.94
CA GLY A 45 -16.57 -13.23 25.41
C GLY A 45 -15.19 -13.84 25.72
N GLY A 46 -14.15 -13.02 25.83
CA GLY A 46 -12.79 -13.44 26.15
C GLY A 46 -11.72 -12.45 25.73
N GLY A 47 -10.47 -12.72 26.15
CA GLY A 47 -9.32 -11.94 25.77
C GLY A 47 -8.83 -12.24 24.34
N LEU A 48 -8.22 -11.26 23.68
CA LEU A 48 -7.64 -11.40 22.34
C LEU A 48 -6.11 -11.50 22.44
N TYR A 49 -5.54 -12.46 21.72
CA TYR A 49 -4.12 -12.52 21.42
C TYR A 49 -3.90 -12.37 19.91
N LEU A 50 -3.28 -11.27 19.50
CA LEU A 50 -2.99 -10.98 18.11
C LEU A 50 -1.48 -10.92 17.88
N SER A 51 -0.97 -11.81 17.03
CA SER A 51 0.45 -11.87 16.65
C SER A 51 0.58 -11.92 15.13
N THR A 52 1.57 -11.22 14.60
CA THR A 52 1.88 -11.21 13.16
C THR A 52 3.33 -11.57 12.92
N ARG A 53 3.59 -12.29 11.83
CA ARG A 53 4.93 -12.65 11.41
C ARG A 53 5.07 -12.53 9.89
N VAL A 54 6.18 -11.96 9.45
CA VAL A 54 6.62 -12.00 8.05
C VAL A 54 7.72 -13.06 7.93
N ILE A 55 7.61 -13.92 6.93
CA ILE A 55 8.56 -15.02 6.69
C ILE A 55 9.23 -14.78 5.33
N ASN A 56 10.56 -14.84 5.30
CA ASN A 56 11.39 -14.75 4.10
C ASN A 56 11.28 -13.44 3.29
N ILE A 57 10.75 -12.36 3.89
CA ILE A 57 10.73 -11.05 3.25
C ILE A 57 11.47 -10.06 4.15
N PRO A 58 12.48 -9.34 3.66
CA PRO A 58 13.20 -8.33 4.44
C PRO A 58 12.28 -7.18 4.88
N ARG A 59 12.47 -6.70 6.09
CA ARG A 59 11.76 -5.50 6.56
C ARG A 59 12.19 -4.28 5.74
N GLY A 60 11.23 -3.48 5.30
CA GLY A 60 11.49 -2.29 4.48
C GLY A 60 11.88 -2.62 3.04
N SER A 61 11.49 -3.79 2.53
CA SER A 61 11.73 -4.24 1.16
C SER A 61 10.95 -3.46 0.10
N GLY A 62 9.95 -2.67 0.48
CA GLY A 62 9.07 -1.99 -0.47
C GLY A 62 7.97 -2.87 -1.08
N LEU A 63 7.82 -4.11 -0.62
CA LEU A 63 6.85 -5.08 -1.14
C LEU A 63 5.45 -4.97 -0.49
N GLY A 64 5.07 -3.82 0.07
CA GLY A 64 3.75 -3.61 0.66
C GLY A 64 3.44 -4.48 1.89
N THR A 65 4.46 -5.06 2.54
CA THR A 65 4.28 -6.01 3.66
C THR A 65 3.53 -5.43 4.84
N SER A 66 3.64 -4.13 5.09
CA SER A 66 2.88 -3.43 6.15
C SER A 66 1.38 -3.52 5.88
N SER A 67 0.96 -3.18 4.66
CA SER A 67 -0.44 -3.20 4.24
C SER A 67 -1.02 -4.62 4.22
N ILE A 68 -0.22 -5.61 3.79
CA ILE A 68 -0.61 -7.02 3.81
C ILE A 68 -0.82 -7.51 5.25
N LEU A 69 0.08 -7.18 6.17
CA LEU A 69 -0.07 -7.51 7.59
C LEU A 69 -1.30 -6.80 8.19
N ALA A 70 -1.51 -5.53 7.84
CA ALA A 70 -2.69 -4.79 8.28
C ALA A 70 -3.98 -5.49 7.81
N GLY A 71 -4.04 -5.89 6.54
CA GLY A 71 -5.17 -6.65 6.00
C GLY A 71 -5.39 -7.99 6.70
N ALA A 72 -4.30 -8.71 7.02
CA ALA A 72 -4.39 -9.95 7.78
C ALA A 72 -4.97 -9.73 9.19
N CYS A 73 -4.55 -8.66 9.88
CA CYS A 73 -5.12 -8.26 11.18
C CYS A 73 -6.62 -7.95 11.07
N VAL A 74 -7.02 -7.18 10.06
CA VAL A 74 -8.43 -6.83 9.84
C VAL A 74 -9.26 -8.08 9.60
N LYS A 75 -8.82 -8.98 8.70
CA LYS A 75 -9.52 -10.25 8.43
C LYS A 75 -9.66 -11.12 9.68
N ALA A 76 -8.59 -11.26 10.46
CA ALA A 76 -8.61 -12.02 11.70
C ALA A 76 -9.59 -11.43 12.73
N LEU A 77 -9.59 -10.10 12.92
CA LEU A 77 -10.49 -9.44 13.86
C LEU A 77 -11.96 -9.53 13.44
N TYR A 78 -12.25 -9.42 12.14
CA TYR A 78 -13.60 -9.60 11.62
C TYR A 78 -14.09 -11.03 11.83
N GLN A 79 -13.24 -12.02 11.56
CA GLN A 79 -13.55 -13.43 11.76
C GLN A 79 -13.83 -13.74 13.24
N ILE A 80 -12.97 -13.30 14.15
CA ILE A 80 -13.13 -13.53 15.60
C ILE A 80 -14.40 -12.86 16.13
N THR A 81 -14.75 -11.67 15.62
CA THR A 81 -15.96 -10.94 16.03
C THR A 81 -17.22 -11.36 15.27
N GLY A 82 -17.15 -12.39 14.43
CA GLY A 82 -18.31 -12.91 13.68
C GLY A 82 -18.87 -11.96 12.63
N ARG A 83 -18.10 -10.93 12.22
CA ARG A 83 -18.55 -9.94 11.24
C ARG A 83 -18.17 -10.34 9.83
N LYS A 84 -19.05 -10.06 8.87
CA LYS A 84 -18.76 -10.19 7.44
C LYS A 84 -17.84 -9.05 7.00
N LEU A 85 -16.88 -9.35 6.14
CA LEU A 85 -15.91 -8.41 5.60
C LEU A 85 -15.96 -8.47 4.08
N GLU A 86 -16.37 -7.37 3.46
CA GLU A 86 -16.30 -7.19 2.00
C GLU A 86 -14.95 -6.55 1.63
N ASP A 87 -14.51 -6.74 0.39
CA ASP A 87 -13.20 -6.26 -0.07
C ASP A 87 -13.06 -4.74 0.03
N GLU A 88 -14.11 -3.99 -0.34
CA GLU A 88 -14.10 -2.53 -0.19
C GLU A 88 -13.92 -2.09 1.26
N GLU A 89 -14.58 -2.78 2.19
CA GLU A 89 -14.44 -2.49 3.61
C GLU A 89 -13.04 -2.85 4.11
N LEU A 90 -12.46 -3.97 3.64
CA LEU A 90 -11.07 -4.34 3.94
C LEU A 90 -10.11 -3.21 3.55
N TYR A 91 -10.20 -2.70 2.31
CA TYR A 91 -9.34 -1.62 1.83
C TYR A 91 -9.50 -0.36 2.66
N ASN A 92 -10.74 0.03 2.96
CA ASN A 92 -11.03 1.20 3.77
C ASN A 92 -10.52 1.05 5.21
N ARG A 93 -10.61 -0.14 5.82
CA ARG A 93 -10.07 -0.40 7.17
C ARG A 93 -8.55 -0.32 7.21
N VAL A 94 -7.88 -0.90 6.21
CA VAL A 94 -6.42 -0.84 6.13
C VAL A 94 -5.94 0.59 5.87
N LEU A 95 -6.60 1.34 5.01
CA LEU A 95 -6.32 2.77 4.83
C LEU A 95 -6.52 3.56 6.13
N CYS A 96 -7.60 3.29 6.86
CA CYS A 96 -7.84 3.90 8.17
C CYS A 96 -6.70 3.59 9.18
N MET A 97 -6.19 2.36 9.19
CA MET A 97 -5.03 2.00 10.02
C MET A 97 -3.79 2.82 9.67
N GLU A 98 -3.50 3.01 8.38
CA GLU A 98 -2.39 3.85 7.92
C GLU A 98 -2.55 5.31 8.39
N GLN A 99 -3.76 5.85 8.32
CA GLN A 99 -4.05 7.20 8.81
C GLN A 99 -3.90 7.31 10.34
N ILE A 100 -4.38 6.33 11.09
CA ILE A 100 -4.23 6.25 12.55
C ILE A 100 -2.75 6.21 12.94
N MET A 101 -1.93 5.44 12.24
CA MET A 101 -0.48 5.36 12.47
C MET A 101 0.28 6.58 11.94
N SER A 102 -0.41 7.54 11.30
CA SER A 102 0.17 8.75 10.71
C SER A 102 1.32 8.46 9.72
N THR A 103 1.21 7.36 8.95
CA THR A 103 2.21 7.00 7.94
C THR A 103 2.09 7.87 6.68
N GLY A 104 0.90 8.45 6.46
CA GLY A 104 0.63 9.34 5.32
C GLY A 104 0.50 8.61 3.99
N GLY A 105 0.44 7.28 3.99
CA GLY A 105 0.26 6.47 2.80
C GLY A 105 -1.12 6.65 2.15
N GLY A 106 -1.18 6.46 0.84
CA GLY A 106 -2.43 6.40 0.08
C GLY A 106 -3.00 4.98 0.03
N TRP A 107 -4.04 4.78 -0.75
CA TRP A 107 -4.71 3.47 -0.91
C TRP A 107 -3.98 2.50 -1.86
N GLN A 108 -2.98 2.96 -2.59
CA GLN A 108 -2.28 2.19 -3.62
C GLN A 108 -1.67 0.89 -3.09
N ASP A 109 -0.87 0.98 -2.03
CA ASP A 109 -0.17 -0.17 -1.44
C ASP A 109 -1.16 -1.16 -0.82
N GLN A 110 -2.25 -0.64 -0.21
CA GLN A 110 -3.28 -1.47 0.41
C GLN A 110 -3.99 -2.32 -0.63
N VAL A 111 -4.53 -1.71 -1.67
CA VAL A 111 -5.24 -2.44 -2.73
C VAL A 111 -4.26 -3.27 -3.55
N GLY A 112 -3.06 -2.73 -3.83
CA GLY A 112 -1.99 -3.45 -4.53
C GLY A 112 -1.64 -4.78 -3.88
N GLY A 113 -1.48 -4.78 -2.55
CA GLY A 113 -1.10 -5.96 -1.78
C GLY A 113 -2.26 -6.88 -1.39
N LEU A 114 -3.50 -6.38 -1.34
CA LEU A 114 -4.64 -7.14 -0.83
C LEU A 114 -5.53 -7.72 -1.91
N ALA A 115 -5.69 -7.04 -3.05
CA ALA A 115 -6.44 -7.55 -4.19
C ALA A 115 -5.56 -8.44 -5.06
N PRO A 116 -6.04 -9.61 -5.50
CA PRO A 116 -5.25 -10.55 -6.30
C PRO A 116 -5.06 -10.11 -7.74
N GLY A 117 -4.04 -10.63 -8.39
CA GLY A 117 -3.82 -10.54 -9.83
C GLY A 117 -3.39 -9.17 -10.32
N ILE A 118 -3.30 -9.03 -11.65
CA ILE A 118 -3.01 -7.77 -12.33
C ILE A 118 -4.32 -6.98 -12.46
N LYS A 119 -4.29 -5.72 -12.05
CA LYS A 119 -5.51 -4.93 -11.88
C LYS A 119 -5.28 -3.45 -12.11
N MET A 120 -6.30 -2.77 -12.58
CA MET A 120 -6.40 -1.33 -12.60
C MET A 120 -7.19 -0.87 -11.38
N VAL A 121 -6.62 0.03 -10.61
CA VAL A 121 -7.29 0.60 -9.44
C VAL A 121 -7.47 2.09 -9.66
N THR A 122 -8.69 2.57 -9.45
CA THR A 122 -9.06 3.97 -9.60
C THR A 122 -9.80 4.47 -8.38
N SER A 123 -9.74 5.77 -8.15
CA SER A 123 -10.52 6.45 -7.12
C SER A 123 -11.04 7.78 -7.65
N HIS A 124 -12.26 8.13 -7.28
CA HIS A 124 -12.83 9.43 -7.57
C HIS A 124 -12.64 10.38 -6.39
N ALA A 125 -12.43 11.65 -6.71
CA ALA A 125 -12.41 12.71 -5.71
C ALA A 125 -13.80 12.84 -5.06
N ALA A 126 -13.89 12.51 -3.79
CA ALA A 126 -15.13 12.57 -3.00
C ALA A 126 -14.78 12.74 -1.52
N VAL A 127 -15.74 13.25 -0.72
CA VAL A 127 -15.61 13.34 0.73
C VAL A 127 -15.39 11.95 1.34
N ARG A 128 -16.13 10.95 0.85
CA ARG A 128 -15.90 9.54 1.14
C ARG A 128 -15.22 8.91 -0.06
N GLN A 129 -13.98 8.52 0.09
CA GLN A 129 -13.20 7.89 -0.96
C GLN A 129 -13.86 6.58 -1.41
N GLN A 130 -14.03 6.43 -2.72
CA GLN A 130 -14.50 5.21 -3.36
C GLN A 130 -13.36 4.65 -4.21
N ILE A 131 -12.98 3.40 -3.94
CA ILE A 131 -11.91 2.71 -4.64
C ILE A 131 -12.55 1.64 -5.52
N THR A 132 -12.27 1.72 -6.82
CA THR A 132 -12.71 0.70 -7.78
C THR A 132 -11.50 -0.11 -8.21
N CYS A 133 -11.57 -1.43 -8.02
CA CYS A 133 -10.54 -2.37 -8.42
C CYS A 133 -11.08 -3.23 -9.58
N THR A 134 -10.49 -3.08 -10.76
CA THR A 134 -10.90 -3.79 -11.98
C THR A 134 -9.78 -4.73 -12.41
N PRO A 135 -9.99 -6.05 -12.45
CA PRO A 135 -8.99 -6.99 -13.00
C PRO A 135 -8.67 -6.66 -14.45
N CYS A 136 -7.41 -6.74 -14.83
CA CYS A 136 -6.98 -6.67 -16.23
C CYS A 136 -7.22 -8.04 -16.90
N VAL A 137 -7.86 -8.02 -18.06
CA VAL A 137 -8.15 -9.24 -18.84
C VAL A 137 -6.96 -9.51 -19.75
N ILE A 138 -5.99 -10.29 -19.28
CA ILE A 138 -4.79 -10.65 -20.03
C ILE A 138 -4.80 -12.12 -20.44
N SER A 139 -4.24 -12.42 -21.60
CA SER A 139 -4.13 -13.79 -22.12
C SER A 139 -3.13 -14.63 -21.32
N GLU A 140 -3.29 -15.95 -21.31
CA GLU A 140 -2.31 -16.85 -20.70
C GLU A 140 -0.92 -16.73 -21.35
N LYS A 141 -0.87 -16.43 -22.65
CA LYS A 141 0.39 -16.11 -23.34
C LYS A 141 1.08 -14.89 -22.75
N THR A 142 0.33 -13.82 -22.54
CA THR A 142 0.83 -12.57 -21.94
C THR A 142 1.31 -12.79 -20.51
N LYS A 143 0.56 -13.56 -19.71
CA LYS A 143 0.98 -13.92 -18.34
C LYS A 143 2.31 -14.68 -18.34
N LYS A 144 2.43 -15.69 -19.19
CA LYS A 144 3.65 -16.49 -19.32
C LYS A 144 4.84 -15.63 -19.74
N GLU A 145 4.65 -14.73 -20.70
CA GLU A 145 5.70 -13.81 -21.14
C GLU A 145 6.12 -12.85 -20.03
N LEU A 146 5.18 -12.34 -19.24
CA LEU A 146 5.49 -11.52 -18.05
C LEU A 146 6.28 -12.33 -17.02
N ASP A 147 5.88 -13.57 -16.72
CA ASP A 147 6.58 -14.43 -15.76
C ASP A 147 8.03 -14.74 -16.21
N GLU A 148 8.26 -14.89 -17.52
CA GLU A 148 9.58 -15.16 -18.08
C GLU A 148 10.50 -13.92 -18.10
N ARG A 149 9.93 -12.72 -18.22
CA ARG A 149 10.67 -11.45 -18.41
C ARG A 149 10.73 -10.59 -17.15
N PHE A 150 9.85 -10.80 -16.19
CA PHE A 150 9.81 -10.00 -14.98
C PHE A 150 10.92 -10.40 -14.00
N CYS A 151 11.77 -9.45 -13.63
CA CYS A 151 12.83 -9.65 -12.67
C CYS A 151 12.70 -8.67 -11.51
N LEU A 152 12.72 -9.17 -10.27
CA LEU A 152 12.70 -8.35 -9.07
C LEU A 152 14.10 -8.35 -8.41
N ILE A 153 14.73 -7.19 -8.34
CA ILE A 153 16.06 -7.02 -7.73
C ILE A 153 15.90 -6.32 -6.38
N TYR A 154 16.36 -6.96 -5.31
CA TYR A 154 16.40 -6.33 -3.99
C TYR A 154 17.68 -5.51 -3.82
N SER A 155 17.55 -4.19 -3.73
CA SER A 155 18.66 -3.24 -3.60
C SER A 155 19.40 -3.30 -2.25
N GLY A 156 18.89 -4.06 -1.26
CA GLY A 156 19.43 -4.10 0.10
C GLY A 156 19.16 -2.84 0.93
N GLN A 157 18.52 -1.85 0.37
CA GLN A 157 18.29 -0.58 1.05
C GLN A 157 16.90 -0.49 1.66
N ARG A 158 16.82 0.07 2.85
CA ARG A 158 15.55 0.38 3.53
C ARG A 158 15.21 1.83 3.29
N ARG A 159 13.98 2.10 2.88
CA ARG A 159 13.48 3.45 2.64
C ARG A 159 12.38 3.79 3.62
N LEU A 160 12.40 5.04 4.10
CA LEU A 160 11.28 5.64 4.80
C LEU A 160 10.46 6.42 3.76
N ALA A 161 9.40 5.82 3.24
CA ALA A 161 8.50 6.41 2.24
C ALA A 161 7.84 7.71 2.74
N ARG A 162 7.75 7.91 4.05
CA ARG A 162 7.04 9.01 4.70
C ARG A 162 7.50 10.41 4.26
N ASN A 163 8.79 10.62 4.08
CA ASN A 163 9.32 11.95 3.71
C ASN A 163 9.05 12.27 2.25
N LEU A 164 9.18 11.28 1.36
CA LEU A 164 8.94 11.42 -0.07
C LEU A 164 7.49 11.81 -0.37
N LEU A 165 6.53 11.09 0.21
CA LEU A 165 5.11 11.38 0.05
C LEU A 165 4.75 12.79 0.54
N ARG A 166 5.35 13.22 1.64
CA ARG A 166 5.11 14.56 2.19
C ARG A 166 5.53 15.67 1.24
N ASP A 167 6.67 15.51 0.59
CA ASP A 167 7.21 16.52 -0.32
C ASP A 167 6.39 16.56 -1.63
N VAL A 168 6.02 15.41 -2.19
CA VAL A 168 5.14 15.31 -3.36
C VAL A 168 3.78 15.94 -3.08
N VAL A 169 3.14 15.60 -1.95
CA VAL A 169 1.85 16.18 -1.55
C VAL A 169 1.98 17.69 -1.33
N GLY A 170 3.07 18.15 -0.70
CA GLY A 170 3.32 19.58 -0.49
C GLY A 170 3.42 20.35 -1.80
N ARG A 171 4.13 19.82 -2.79
CA ARG A 171 4.24 20.42 -4.14
C ARG A 171 2.89 20.46 -4.86
N TYR A 172 2.13 19.36 -4.79
CA TYR A 172 0.82 19.29 -5.43
C TYR A 172 -0.18 20.28 -4.81
N VAL A 173 -0.31 20.29 -3.48
CA VAL A 173 -1.22 21.21 -2.76
C VAL A 173 -0.78 22.66 -2.92
N GLY A 174 0.54 22.91 -3.02
CA GLY A 174 1.10 24.23 -3.31
C GLY A 174 0.93 24.71 -4.75
N GLY A 175 0.29 23.93 -5.62
CA GLY A 175 0.03 24.29 -7.01
C GLY A 175 1.29 24.32 -7.88
N ASN A 176 2.33 23.53 -7.56
CA ASN A 176 3.51 23.42 -8.40
C ASN A 176 3.14 22.79 -9.75
N ILE A 177 3.27 23.57 -10.82
CA ILE A 177 2.81 23.20 -12.17
C ILE A 177 3.50 21.90 -12.64
N ASP A 178 4.81 21.79 -12.49
CA ASP A 178 5.55 20.60 -12.91
C ASP A 178 5.09 19.34 -12.17
N ALA A 179 4.88 19.41 -10.84
CA ALA A 179 4.37 18.28 -10.07
C ALA A 179 2.97 17.86 -10.51
N VAL A 180 2.10 18.82 -10.81
CA VAL A 180 0.72 18.55 -11.31
C VAL A 180 0.76 17.88 -12.68
N GLU A 181 1.57 18.41 -13.62
CA GLU A 181 1.73 17.82 -14.96
C GLU A 181 2.27 16.39 -14.88
N VAL A 182 3.33 16.16 -14.11
CA VAL A 182 3.91 14.82 -13.94
C VAL A 182 2.90 13.84 -13.35
N LEU A 183 2.09 14.23 -12.37
CA LEU A 183 1.04 13.36 -11.82
C LEU A 183 -0.02 13.00 -12.86
N TYR A 184 -0.42 13.92 -13.74
CA TYR A 184 -1.32 13.62 -14.86
C TYR A 184 -0.68 12.66 -15.87
N GLU A 185 0.60 12.85 -16.19
CA GLU A 185 1.34 11.92 -17.07
C GLU A 185 1.44 10.52 -16.46
N ILE A 186 1.72 10.40 -15.16
CA ILE A 186 1.73 9.13 -14.42
C ILE A 186 0.34 8.47 -14.48
N GLN A 187 -0.73 9.22 -14.26
CA GLN A 187 -2.09 8.70 -14.35
C GLN A 187 -2.41 8.20 -15.77
N ARG A 188 -2.04 8.95 -16.79
CA ARG A 188 -2.21 8.56 -18.19
C ARG A 188 -1.42 7.29 -18.51
N SER A 189 -0.16 7.21 -18.06
CA SER A 189 0.73 6.07 -18.26
C SER A 189 0.11 4.79 -17.66
N ALA A 190 -0.52 4.85 -16.49
CA ALA A 190 -1.19 3.70 -15.89
C ALA A 190 -2.33 3.14 -16.77
N VAL A 191 -3.11 4.03 -17.41
CA VAL A 191 -4.17 3.63 -18.35
C VAL A 191 -3.59 2.97 -19.59
N LEU A 192 -2.53 3.53 -20.16
CA LEU A 192 -1.83 2.96 -21.31
C LEU A 192 -1.20 1.61 -20.98
N MET A 193 -0.56 1.46 -19.83
CA MET A 193 0.01 0.19 -19.36
C MET A 193 -1.05 -0.91 -19.30
N ARG A 194 -2.23 -0.62 -18.76
CA ARG A 194 -3.35 -1.56 -18.78
C ARG A 194 -3.71 -1.97 -20.21
N PHE A 195 -3.88 -0.99 -21.10
CA PHE A 195 -4.27 -1.23 -22.49
C PHE A 195 -3.26 -2.13 -23.22
N GLU A 196 -1.96 -1.85 -23.10
CA GLU A 196 -0.92 -2.66 -23.74
C GLU A 196 -0.84 -4.08 -23.18
N LEU A 197 -1.02 -4.25 -21.86
CA LEU A 197 -1.11 -5.59 -21.26
C LEU A 197 -2.32 -6.38 -21.74
N GLU A 198 -3.49 -5.76 -21.82
CA GLU A 198 -4.73 -6.41 -22.30
C GLU A 198 -4.62 -6.77 -23.79
N LYS A 199 -3.91 -5.95 -24.59
CA LYS A 199 -3.57 -6.21 -25.99
C LYS A 199 -2.51 -7.32 -26.15
N GLY A 200 -1.68 -7.55 -25.12
CA GLY A 200 -0.60 -8.53 -25.12
C GLY A 200 0.74 -7.98 -25.62
N ASP A 201 0.93 -6.66 -25.64
CA ASP A 201 2.18 -6.02 -26.04
C ASP A 201 3.05 -5.75 -24.81
N VAL A 202 3.82 -6.77 -24.41
CA VAL A 202 4.71 -6.69 -23.23
C VAL A 202 5.87 -5.73 -23.46
N ASP A 203 6.35 -5.56 -24.70
CA ASP A 203 7.38 -4.60 -25.02
C ASP A 203 6.91 -3.14 -24.85
N ALA A 204 5.69 -2.83 -25.30
CA ALA A 204 5.10 -1.53 -25.07
C ALA A 204 4.89 -1.25 -23.58
N PHE A 205 4.46 -2.26 -22.81
CA PHE A 205 4.34 -2.16 -21.36
C PHE A 205 5.70 -1.88 -20.69
N ALA A 206 6.76 -2.56 -21.10
CA ALA A 206 8.12 -2.33 -20.57
C ALA A 206 8.62 -0.91 -20.86
N ARG A 207 8.39 -0.38 -22.08
CA ARG A 207 8.72 1.01 -22.39
C ARG A 207 7.96 2.00 -21.49
N LEU A 208 6.66 1.76 -21.25
CA LEU A 208 5.86 2.60 -20.35
C LEU A 208 6.35 2.53 -18.89
N LEU A 209 6.88 1.39 -18.43
CA LEU A 209 7.52 1.29 -17.11
C LEU A 209 8.78 2.17 -17.03
N ASN A 210 9.61 2.20 -18.07
CA ASN A 210 10.77 3.07 -18.12
C ASN A 210 10.39 4.55 -18.14
N GLU A 211 9.38 4.93 -18.94
CA GLU A 211 8.84 6.29 -18.94
C GLU A 211 8.29 6.67 -17.55
N HIS A 212 7.56 5.77 -16.91
CA HIS A 212 7.05 5.98 -15.55
C HIS A 212 8.18 6.17 -14.53
N TRP A 213 9.30 5.45 -14.67
CA TRP A 213 10.47 5.64 -13.84
C TRP A 213 11.08 7.05 -13.99
N GLU A 214 11.19 7.55 -15.21
CA GLU A 214 11.67 8.92 -15.47
C GLU A 214 10.70 9.98 -14.88
N LEU A 215 9.39 9.79 -15.02
CA LEU A 215 8.38 10.63 -14.40
C LEU A 215 8.49 10.62 -12.87
N SER A 216 8.73 9.45 -12.29
CA SER A 216 8.92 9.31 -10.83
C SER A 216 10.14 10.07 -10.34
N LYS A 217 11.26 10.03 -11.05
CA LYS A 217 12.48 10.82 -10.73
C LYS A 217 12.25 12.32 -10.87
N ARG A 218 11.45 12.74 -11.84
CA ARG A 218 11.06 14.14 -12.05
C ARG A 218 10.11 14.64 -10.94
N LEU A 219 9.19 13.75 -10.49
CA LEU A 219 8.28 14.06 -9.39
C LEU A 219 9.03 14.19 -8.06
N ASP A 220 9.96 13.29 -7.79
CA ASP A 220 10.78 13.29 -6.59
C ASP A 220 12.16 12.65 -6.83
N SER A 221 13.21 13.47 -6.84
CA SER A 221 14.58 12.99 -6.99
C SER A 221 15.02 12.02 -5.88
N GLY A 222 14.36 12.03 -4.74
CA GLY A 222 14.56 11.06 -3.67
C GLY A 222 14.03 9.67 -4.00
N CYS A 223 13.34 9.41 -5.14
CA CYS A 223 12.88 8.07 -5.52
C CYS A 223 14.03 7.15 -5.94
N THR A 224 15.20 7.66 -6.26
CA THR A 224 16.41 6.90 -6.56
C THR A 224 17.59 7.25 -5.64
N ASN A 225 18.71 6.56 -5.79
CA ASN A 225 20.00 6.85 -5.17
C ASN A 225 21.12 6.17 -5.97
N VAL A 226 22.36 6.45 -5.64
CA VAL A 226 23.54 5.94 -6.35
C VAL A 226 23.53 4.41 -6.50
N CYS A 227 23.10 3.66 -5.49
CA CYS A 227 23.06 2.20 -5.56
C CYS A 227 22.01 1.71 -6.58
N ILE A 228 20.82 2.30 -6.55
CA ILE A 228 19.75 1.98 -7.51
C ILE A 228 20.17 2.36 -8.92
N ASP A 229 20.76 3.54 -9.11
CA ASP A 229 21.24 4.00 -10.41
C ASP A 229 22.36 3.09 -10.98
N MET A 230 23.24 2.57 -10.11
CA MET A 230 24.25 1.58 -10.51
C MET A 230 23.61 0.24 -10.94
N ILE A 231 22.55 -0.20 -10.27
CA ILE A 231 21.82 -1.42 -10.67
C ILE A 231 21.20 -1.21 -12.07
N PHE A 232 20.49 -0.10 -12.27
CA PHE A 232 19.90 0.22 -13.58
C PHE A 232 20.97 0.26 -14.68
N LYS A 233 22.09 0.94 -14.43
CA LYS A 233 23.20 0.99 -15.38
C LYS A 233 23.79 -0.38 -15.69
N ALA A 234 23.85 -1.27 -14.70
CA ALA A 234 24.40 -2.62 -14.90
C ALA A 234 23.52 -3.53 -15.75
N VAL A 235 22.23 -3.21 -15.87
CA VAL A 235 21.24 -3.99 -16.65
C VAL A 235 20.71 -3.23 -17.86
N GLU A 236 21.22 -2.05 -18.16
CA GLU A 236 20.73 -1.15 -19.21
C GLU A 236 20.64 -1.83 -20.58
N ASP A 237 21.60 -2.72 -20.90
CA ASP A 237 21.61 -3.47 -22.15
C ASP A 237 20.64 -4.68 -22.19
N LEU A 238 19.98 -4.95 -21.06
CA LEU A 238 19.09 -6.11 -20.89
C LEU A 238 17.58 -5.73 -20.79
N ILE A 239 17.28 -4.42 -20.66
CA ILE A 239 15.92 -3.90 -20.43
C ILE A 239 15.48 -2.94 -21.53
#